data_5ab992dfd75acadeb83e783f546874e9
#
_entry.id   5ab992dfd75acadeb83e783f546874e9
#
_cell.length_a   1.000
_cell.length_b   1.000
_cell.length_c   1.000
_cell.angle_alpha   90.00
_cell.angle_beta   90.00
_cell.angle_gamma   90.00
#
_symmetry.space_group_name_H-M   'P 1'
#
loop_
_entity.id
_entity.type
_entity.pdbx_description
1 polymer ?
#
loop_
_entity_poly.entity_id
_entity_poly.type
_entity_poly.pdbx_seq_one_letter_code
_entity_poly.pdbx_strand_id
1 'polypeptide(L)'
;RIIGEIRPTEVYNLAAQSHVGVSFEVPEYTAEATGVSTLKLLEAIRVNGGNCRYYQASTSELFGGIPETAPQSEATPFYPKSPYGVAKLYSYWITVNYRESYNMFTCNGILFNHESPRRGENLNKKDNPCNCQHHCRQAGEAVSW
;
A
#
# COMPACT_ATOMS: atom_id res chain seq x y z
N ARG A 1 -5.84 22.22 -6.38
CA ARG A 1 -5.81 22.90 -7.68
C ARG A 1 -6.03 21.92 -8.83
N ILE A 2 -5.12 20.98 -9.12
CA ILE A 2 -5.20 20.04 -10.27
C ILE A 2 -6.52 19.26 -10.29
N ILE A 3 -6.93 18.68 -9.17
CA ILE A 3 -8.21 17.93 -9.06
C ILE A 3 -9.41 18.82 -9.43
N GLY A 4 -9.42 20.07 -8.99
CA GLY A 4 -10.51 21.01 -9.31
C GLY A 4 -10.55 21.46 -10.78
N GLU A 5 -9.39 21.51 -11.44
CA GLU A 5 -9.26 21.85 -12.85
C GLU A 5 -9.66 20.67 -13.76
N ILE A 6 -9.17 19.47 -13.46
CA ILE A 6 -9.37 18.27 -14.31
C ILE A 6 -10.73 17.61 -14.04
N ARG A 7 -11.23 17.64 -12.79
CA ARG A 7 -12.44 16.94 -12.32
C ARG A 7 -12.49 15.49 -12.78
N PRO A 8 -11.49 14.66 -12.36
CA PRO A 8 -11.42 13.29 -12.79
C PRO A 8 -12.61 12.46 -12.31
N THR A 9 -13.06 11.52 -13.11
CA THR A 9 -14.08 10.53 -12.71
C THR A 9 -13.49 9.39 -11.91
N GLU A 10 -12.19 9.14 -12.07
CA GLU A 10 -11.45 8.09 -11.38
C GLU A 10 -10.05 8.59 -11.01
N VAL A 11 -9.59 8.19 -9.83
CA VAL A 11 -8.21 8.44 -9.36
C VAL A 11 -7.62 7.14 -8.84
N TYR A 12 -6.48 6.76 -9.39
CA TYR A 12 -5.68 5.62 -8.96
C TYR A 12 -4.42 6.13 -8.27
N ASN A 13 -4.39 6.06 -6.95
CA ASN A 13 -3.22 6.47 -6.17
C ASN A 13 -2.24 5.31 -6.02
N LEU A 14 -1.21 5.33 -6.84
CA LEU A 14 -0.07 4.40 -6.79
C LEU A 14 1.18 5.05 -6.19
N ALA A 15 1.09 6.34 -5.85
CA ALA A 15 2.23 7.11 -5.36
C ALA A 15 2.65 6.66 -3.96
N ALA A 16 3.93 6.39 -3.79
CA ALA A 16 4.54 6.07 -2.51
C ALA A 16 6.06 6.12 -2.60
N GLN A 17 6.73 6.30 -1.47
CA GLN A 17 8.08 5.83 -1.30
C GLN A 17 7.98 4.32 -1.03
N SER A 18 8.18 3.47 -2.05
CA SER A 18 7.81 2.05 -2.01
C SER A 18 8.93 1.09 -1.63
N HIS A 19 10.15 1.59 -1.39
CA HIS A 19 11.29 0.75 -1.02
C HIS A 19 11.32 0.53 0.49
N VAL A 20 11.04 -0.70 0.94
CA VAL A 20 10.94 -1.04 2.37
C VAL A 20 12.23 -0.74 3.12
N GLY A 21 13.41 -1.14 2.59
CA GLY A 21 14.71 -0.86 3.22
C GLY A 21 14.95 0.64 3.42
N VAL A 22 14.76 1.45 2.38
CA VAL A 22 14.93 2.91 2.43
C VAL A 22 13.98 3.58 3.43
N SER A 23 12.81 2.98 3.71
CA SER A 23 11.87 3.54 4.68
C SER A 23 12.43 3.62 6.11
N PHE A 24 13.43 2.79 6.45
CA PHE A 24 14.12 2.87 7.74
C PHE A 24 15.17 4.00 7.78
N GLU A 25 15.70 4.39 6.63
CA GLU A 25 16.69 5.47 6.52
C GLU A 25 16.01 6.84 6.50
N VAL A 26 14.84 6.93 5.87
CA VAL A 26 14.07 8.18 5.70
C VAL A 26 12.59 8.02 6.12
N PRO A 27 12.33 7.69 7.41
CA PRO A 27 10.98 7.35 7.87
C PRO A 27 9.99 8.53 7.79
N GLU A 28 10.43 9.75 8.07
CA GLU A 28 9.60 10.96 7.99
C GLU A 28 9.15 11.22 6.55
N TYR A 29 10.07 11.17 5.60
CA TYR A 29 9.75 11.31 4.19
C TYR A 29 8.80 10.21 3.72
N THR A 30 9.02 8.97 4.16
CA THR A 30 8.16 7.83 3.84
C THR A 30 6.74 8.05 4.36
N ALA A 31 6.59 8.52 5.58
CA ALA A 31 5.28 8.84 6.17
C ALA A 31 4.57 9.95 5.39
N GLU A 32 5.27 11.04 5.08
CA GLU A 32 4.73 12.18 4.33
C GLU A 32 4.35 11.79 2.90
N ALA A 33 5.28 11.15 2.17
CA ALA A 33 5.08 10.81 0.76
C ALA A 33 4.08 9.66 0.54
N THR A 34 3.89 8.79 1.51
CA THR A 34 3.00 7.62 1.39
C THR A 34 1.70 7.80 2.16
N GLY A 35 1.80 8.18 3.45
CA GLY A 35 0.64 8.29 4.33
C GLY A 35 -0.09 9.62 4.16
N VAL A 36 0.58 10.71 4.49
CA VAL A 36 -0.04 12.05 4.52
C VAL A 36 -0.47 12.51 3.13
N SER A 37 0.28 12.15 2.09
CA SER A 37 -0.10 12.46 0.70
C SER A 37 -1.45 11.84 0.31
N THR A 38 -1.76 10.64 0.82
CA THR A 38 -3.07 10.00 0.62
C THR A 38 -4.19 10.85 1.21
N LEU A 39 -4.03 11.32 2.45
CA LEU A 39 -5.01 12.22 3.07
C LEU A 39 -5.18 13.51 2.26
N LYS A 40 -4.09 14.15 1.84
CA LYS A 40 -4.14 15.38 1.03
C LYS A 40 -4.90 15.17 -0.29
N LEU A 41 -4.73 14.01 -0.93
CA LEU A 41 -5.41 13.69 -2.17
C LEU A 41 -6.90 13.43 -1.95
N LEU A 42 -7.26 12.65 -0.93
CA LEU A 42 -8.66 12.40 -0.56
C LEU A 42 -9.39 13.70 -0.22
N GLU A 43 -8.75 14.56 0.57
CA GLU A 43 -9.31 15.88 0.93
C GLU A 43 -9.49 16.78 -0.31
N ALA A 44 -8.52 16.78 -1.21
CA ALA A 44 -8.63 17.53 -2.46
C ALA A 44 -9.81 17.04 -3.33
N ILE A 45 -10.07 15.74 -3.38
CA ILE A 45 -11.22 15.16 -4.08
C ILE A 45 -12.51 15.56 -3.37
N ARG A 46 -12.57 15.42 -2.05
CA ARG A 46 -13.75 15.76 -1.24
C ARG A 46 -14.18 17.22 -1.41
N VAL A 47 -13.22 18.17 -1.32
CA VAL A 47 -13.49 19.61 -1.37
C VAL A 47 -13.87 20.10 -2.77
N ASN A 48 -13.28 19.50 -3.81
CA ASN A 48 -13.54 19.93 -5.19
C ASN A 48 -14.82 19.34 -5.78
N GLY A 49 -15.51 18.52 -5.01
CA GLY A 49 -16.82 17.96 -5.38
C GLY A 49 -16.77 17.03 -6.59
N GLY A 50 -17.61 16.05 -6.61
CA GLY A 50 -17.79 15.17 -7.74
C GLY A 50 -17.87 13.70 -7.32
N ASN A 51 -18.49 12.90 -8.18
CA ASN A 51 -18.59 11.45 -8.01
C ASN A 51 -17.27 10.76 -8.47
N CYS A 52 -16.12 11.24 -7.96
CA CYS A 52 -14.84 10.65 -8.28
C CYS A 52 -14.66 9.32 -7.55
N ARG A 53 -14.39 8.26 -8.29
CA ARG A 53 -14.01 6.95 -7.74
C ARG A 53 -12.53 6.95 -7.41
N TYR A 54 -12.20 6.56 -6.19
CA TYR A 54 -10.82 6.57 -5.71
C TYR A 54 -10.32 5.15 -5.40
N TYR A 55 -9.18 4.79 -5.96
CA TYR A 55 -8.47 3.55 -5.66
C TYR A 55 -7.15 3.87 -4.97
N GLN A 56 -6.91 3.24 -3.80
CA GLN A 56 -5.66 3.29 -3.06
C GLN A 56 -4.89 1.98 -3.24
N ALA A 57 -3.70 2.06 -3.81
CA ALA A 57 -2.78 0.93 -3.80
C ALA A 57 -2.24 0.71 -2.38
N SER A 58 -2.62 -0.40 -1.80
CA SER A 58 -2.12 -0.89 -0.52
C SER A 58 -1.06 -1.97 -0.75
N THR A 59 -0.72 -2.77 0.25
CA THR A 59 0.41 -3.68 0.19
C THR A 59 0.22 -4.88 1.12
N SER A 60 0.78 -6.04 0.77
CA SER A 60 0.89 -7.20 1.67
C SER A 60 1.75 -6.94 2.91
N GLU A 61 2.61 -5.89 2.90
CA GLU A 61 3.39 -5.45 4.06
C GLU A 61 2.51 -5.05 5.27
N LEU A 62 1.22 -4.82 5.06
CA LEU A 62 0.25 -4.62 6.15
C LEU A 62 0.20 -5.81 7.11
N PHE A 63 0.40 -7.02 6.61
CA PHE A 63 0.33 -8.25 7.42
C PHE A 63 1.64 -8.57 8.17
N GLY A 64 2.75 -7.92 7.82
CA GLY A 64 4.03 -8.03 8.52
C GLY A 64 4.71 -9.39 8.40
N GLY A 65 4.27 -10.28 7.52
CA GLY A 65 4.88 -11.59 7.28
C GLY A 65 4.91 -12.49 8.52
N ILE A 66 3.82 -12.56 9.26
CA ILE A 66 3.69 -13.41 10.45
C ILE A 66 3.32 -14.83 9.98
N PRO A 67 4.18 -15.85 10.18
CA PRO A 67 3.96 -17.20 9.67
C PRO A 67 2.65 -17.84 10.14
N GLU A 68 2.27 -17.60 11.39
CA GLU A 68 1.09 -18.17 12.04
C GLU A 68 -0.22 -17.65 11.44
N THR A 69 -0.16 -16.56 10.66
CA THR A 69 -1.32 -15.96 10.00
C THR A 69 -1.43 -16.35 8.52
N ALA A 70 -0.52 -17.17 8.01
CA ALA A 70 -0.55 -17.62 6.63
C ALA A 70 -1.50 -18.84 6.47
N PRO A 71 -2.23 -18.93 5.33
CA PRO A 71 -2.41 -17.89 4.33
C PRO A 71 -3.24 -16.70 4.84
N GLN A 72 -2.88 -15.48 4.43
CA GLN A 72 -3.63 -14.29 4.81
C GLN A 72 -5.00 -14.26 4.14
N SER A 73 -5.95 -13.66 4.85
CA SER A 73 -7.32 -13.43 4.39
C SER A 73 -7.79 -12.03 4.82
N GLU A 74 -9.00 -11.68 4.46
CA GLU A 74 -9.62 -10.41 4.88
C GLU A 74 -9.80 -10.30 6.40
N ALA A 75 -9.81 -11.43 7.11
CA ALA A 75 -9.90 -11.48 8.57
C ALA A 75 -8.53 -11.42 9.27
N THR A 76 -7.42 -11.50 8.52
CA THR A 76 -6.08 -11.46 9.10
C THR A 76 -5.77 -10.07 9.66
N PRO A 77 -5.40 -9.95 10.96
CA PRO A 77 -5.04 -8.66 11.53
C PRO A 77 -3.80 -8.05 10.86
N PHE A 78 -3.81 -6.73 10.68
CA PHE A 78 -2.65 -6.00 10.22
C PHE A 78 -1.62 -5.85 11.33
N TYR A 79 -0.37 -6.11 10.98
CA TYR A 79 0.78 -5.98 11.89
C TYR A 79 2.04 -5.54 11.13
N PRO A 80 2.07 -4.31 10.55
CA PRO A 80 3.19 -3.86 9.74
C PRO A 80 4.48 -3.79 10.55
N LYS A 81 5.60 -4.22 9.94
CA LYS A 81 6.92 -4.28 10.58
C LYS A 81 7.94 -3.29 10.00
N SER A 82 7.50 -2.36 9.15
CA SER A 82 8.35 -1.35 8.55
C SER A 82 7.70 0.03 8.56
N PRO A 83 8.47 1.14 8.55
CA PRO A 83 7.91 2.48 8.40
C PRO A 83 7.05 2.62 7.13
N TYR A 84 7.44 1.96 6.03
CA TYR A 84 6.63 1.86 4.82
C TYR A 84 5.28 1.18 5.08
N GLY A 85 5.29 0.01 5.73
CA GLY A 85 4.07 -0.72 6.07
C GLY A 85 3.14 0.09 6.98
N VAL A 86 3.70 0.79 7.97
CA VAL A 86 2.94 1.69 8.86
C VAL A 86 2.32 2.86 8.09
N ALA A 87 3.08 3.49 7.18
CA ALA A 87 2.57 4.57 6.34
C ALA A 87 1.45 4.09 5.40
N LYS A 88 1.58 2.88 4.84
CA LYS A 88 0.52 2.24 4.05
C LYS A 88 -0.70 1.84 4.89
N LEU A 89 -0.50 1.46 6.14
CA LEU A 89 -1.60 1.20 7.07
C LEU A 89 -2.40 2.47 7.35
N TYR A 90 -1.72 3.60 7.56
CA TYR A 90 -2.39 4.89 7.66
C TYR A 90 -3.21 5.19 6.39
N SER A 91 -2.59 5.02 5.20
CA SER A 91 -3.27 5.23 3.91
C SER A 91 -4.51 4.34 3.76
N TYR A 92 -4.44 3.08 4.19
CA TYR A 92 -5.55 2.14 4.18
C TYR A 92 -6.70 2.66 5.04
N TRP A 93 -6.44 2.96 6.30
CA TRP A 93 -7.49 3.36 7.24
C TRP A 93 -8.07 4.74 6.95
N ILE A 94 -7.28 5.70 6.48
CA ILE A 94 -7.82 6.99 6.10
C ILE A 94 -8.72 6.88 4.85
N THR A 95 -8.41 5.97 3.93
CA THR A 95 -9.25 5.67 2.77
C THR A 95 -10.61 5.06 3.20
N VAL A 96 -10.59 4.11 4.16
CA VAL A 96 -11.80 3.55 4.75
C VAL A 96 -12.61 4.64 5.46
N ASN A 97 -11.94 5.46 6.27
CA ASN A 97 -12.58 6.55 7.01
C ASN A 97 -13.31 7.54 6.07
N TYR A 98 -12.68 7.92 4.97
CA TYR A 98 -13.32 8.83 3.99
C TYR A 98 -14.53 8.21 3.28
N ARG A 99 -14.49 6.89 3.05
CA ARG A 99 -15.66 6.17 2.54
C ARG A 99 -16.83 6.23 3.52
N GLU A 100 -16.57 5.95 4.78
CA GLU A 100 -17.61 5.83 5.81
C GLU A 100 -18.12 7.18 6.30
N SER A 101 -17.20 8.16 6.50
CA SER A 101 -17.54 9.45 7.07
C SER A 101 -18.11 10.44 6.04
N TYR A 102 -17.67 10.35 4.79
CA TYR A 102 -18.06 11.31 3.75
C TYR A 102 -18.82 10.68 2.58
N ASN A 103 -19.16 9.40 2.67
CA ASN A 103 -19.85 8.65 1.62
C ASN A 103 -19.15 8.75 0.25
N MET A 104 -17.82 8.79 0.26
CA MET A 104 -17.00 8.79 -0.95
C MET A 104 -16.85 7.36 -1.48
N PHE A 105 -16.89 7.19 -2.80
CA PHE A 105 -16.53 5.90 -3.40
C PHE A 105 -15.02 5.70 -3.35
N THR A 106 -14.54 5.00 -2.35
CA THR A 106 -13.12 4.69 -2.18
C THR A 106 -12.91 3.19 -1.93
N CYS A 107 -11.83 2.62 -2.49
CA CYS A 107 -11.44 1.25 -2.23
C CYS A 107 -9.94 1.11 -2.06
N ASN A 108 -9.53 0.07 -1.32
CA ASN A 108 -8.15 -0.33 -1.14
C ASN A 108 -7.89 -1.65 -1.88
N GLY A 109 -6.83 -1.71 -2.69
CA GLY A 109 -6.34 -2.96 -3.25
C GLY A 109 -5.09 -3.42 -2.49
N ILE A 110 -5.17 -4.52 -1.75
CA ILE A 110 -4.00 -5.09 -1.07
C ILE A 110 -3.21 -5.89 -2.10
N LEU A 111 -2.12 -5.29 -2.57
CA LEU A 111 -1.28 -5.88 -3.59
C LEU A 111 -0.20 -6.76 -2.94
N PHE A 112 -0.14 -7.99 -3.36
CA PHE A 112 0.99 -8.89 -3.13
C PHE A 112 2.04 -8.67 -4.22
N ASN A 113 3.20 -9.31 -4.08
CA ASN A 113 4.24 -9.22 -5.09
C ASN A 113 3.71 -9.67 -6.44
N HIS A 114 3.89 -8.83 -7.43
CA HIS A 114 3.49 -9.10 -8.80
C HIS A 114 4.61 -8.64 -9.73
N GLU A 115 4.85 -9.42 -10.76
CA GLU A 115 5.97 -9.23 -11.65
C GLU A 115 5.49 -8.90 -13.07
N SER A 116 6.32 -8.18 -13.79
CA SER A 116 6.09 -7.92 -15.20
C SER A 116 7.43 -7.97 -15.96
N PRO A 117 7.41 -8.30 -17.28
CA PRO A 117 8.63 -8.28 -18.09
C PRO A 117 9.34 -6.92 -18.15
N ARG A 118 8.64 -5.85 -17.76
CA ARG A 118 9.18 -4.48 -17.73
C ARG A 118 9.94 -4.16 -16.43
N ARG A 119 9.82 -4.99 -15.41
CA ARG A 119 10.57 -4.84 -14.17
C ARG A 119 11.96 -5.43 -14.36
N GLY A 120 13.01 -4.62 -14.19
CA GLY A 120 14.38 -5.06 -14.34
C GLY A 120 14.75 -6.17 -13.32
N GLU A 121 15.58 -7.13 -13.73
CA GLU A 121 15.98 -8.30 -12.93
C GLU A 121 16.61 -7.93 -11.58
N ASN A 122 17.21 -6.76 -11.47
CA ASN A 122 17.96 -6.35 -10.27
C ASN A 122 17.09 -5.94 -9.07
N LEU A 123 15.84 -5.60 -9.28
CA LEU A 123 14.93 -5.19 -8.20
C LEU A 123 14.33 -6.39 -7.44
N ASN A 124 14.28 -7.57 -8.07
CA ASN A 124 13.66 -8.74 -7.46
C ASN A 124 14.56 -9.47 -6.46
N LYS A 125 15.90 -9.30 -6.55
CA LYS A 125 16.85 -10.07 -5.76
C LYS A 125 17.45 -9.33 -4.56
N LYS A 126 17.48 -8.01 -4.56
CA LYS A 126 18.21 -7.23 -3.54
C LYS A 126 17.34 -6.42 -2.57
N ASP A 127 16.14 -6.06 -2.95
CA ASP A 127 15.44 -4.97 -2.28
C ASP A 127 14.20 -5.39 -1.49
N ASN A 128 13.93 -6.70 -1.37
CA ASN A 128 12.80 -7.19 -0.58
C ASN A 128 13.29 -8.19 0.48
N PRO A 129 13.72 -7.72 1.67
CA PRO A 129 14.07 -8.61 2.78
C PRO A 129 12.85 -9.37 3.33
N CYS A 130 11.63 -8.97 3.01
CA CYS A 130 10.41 -9.76 3.21
C CYS A 130 10.17 -10.74 2.07
N ASN A 131 11.23 -11.30 1.50
CA ASN A 131 11.10 -12.32 0.49
C ASN A 131 10.44 -13.55 1.11
N CYS A 132 9.27 -13.94 0.61
CA CYS A 132 8.55 -15.14 1.03
C CYS A 132 9.44 -16.39 1.05
N GLN A 133 10.52 -16.41 0.26
CA GLN A 133 11.52 -17.48 0.28
C GLN A 133 12.22 -17.67 1.64
N HIS A 134 12.36 -16.60 2.45
CA HIS A 134 12.99 -16.76 3.77
C HIS A 134 12.02 -17.43 4.76
N HIS A 135 10.74 -17.19 4.62
CA HIS A 135 9.71 -17.79 5.48
C HIS A 135 9.34 -19.20 5.01
N CYS A 136 9.29 -19.45 3.71
CA CYS A 136 9.06 -20.79 3.17
C CYS A 136 10.22 -21.77 3.47
N ARG A 137 11.47 -21.30 3.52
CA ARG A 137 12.61 -22.13 3.91
C ARG A 137 12.59 -22.54 5.38
N GLN A 138 12.04 -21.72 6.25
CA GLN A 138 11.89 -22.07 7.68
C GLN A 138 10.72 -23.03 7.92
N ALA A 139 9.72 -23.05 7.04
CA ALA A 139 8.57 -23.95 7.11
C ALA A 139 8.77 -25.29 6.38
N GLY A 140 9.90 -25.49 5.70
CA GLY A 140 10.22 -26.73 5.01
C GLY A 140 9.43 -27.03 3.75
N GLU A 141 8.64 -26.08 3.24
CA GLU A 141 7.84 -26.25 2.01
C GLU A 141 8.49 -25.52 0.84
N ALA A 142 8.95 -26.30 -0.13
CA ALA A 142 9.39 -25.79 -1.42
C ALA A 142 8.14 -25.49 -2.27
N VAL A 143 7.77 -24.22 -2.36
CA VAL A 143 6.76 -23.79 -3.33
C VAL A 143 7.48 -23.44 -4.63
N SER A 144 7.36 -24.29 -5.63
CA SER A 144 7.76 -23.99 -7.01
C SER A 144 6.65 -23.18 -7.67
N TRP A 145 7.02 -22.01 -8.15
CA TRP A 145 6.22 -21.19 -9.07
C TRP A 145 6.87 -21.17 -10.44
#